data_f3e33c93a1f5a4ceaf08aea72fe435e5
#
_entry.id   f3e33c93a1f5a4ceaf08aea72fe435e5
#
_cell.length_a   1.000
_cell.length_b   1.000
_cell.length_c   1.000
_cell.angle_alpha   90.00
_cell.angle_beta   90.00
_cell.angle_gamma   90.00
#
_symmetry.space_group_name_H-M   'P 1'
#
loop_
_entity.id
_entity.type
_entity.pdbx_description
1 polymer ?
#
loop_
_entity_poly.entity_id
_entity_poly.type
_entity_poly.pdbx_seq_one_letter_code
_entity_poly.pdbx_strand_id
1 'polypeptide(L)'
;MINQAYLIESLAPLVFRSGKPFVFFVSAQDATFPLPSATAGMIRAMQIEQHAGQYQDYQGRLNHEDYQKILSIQSQGPFLVRFNPDHLDDYTILVPKPANALYFESREDKKTHLVRLAPNAFDSERCGSDLPTGLLPVQMQKNLKGKPQSGVTYWTLEHFLGWQQGQEFSFESIEATGLKTLAIDIRTHVKIDSTSASSEDGKLFQTASLDLNHQLQGQR
;
A
#
# COMPACT_ATOMS: atom_id res chain seq x y z
N MET A 1 -25.14 10.60 10.20
CA MET A 1 -24.33 9.64 9.42
C MET A 1 -23.79 8.62 10.41
N ILE A 2 -24.02 7.32 10.17
CA ILE A 2 -23.45 6.26 10.98
C ILE A 2 -22.04 6.03 10.41
N ASN A 3 -21.01 6.32 11.20
CA ASN A 3 -19.65 5.98 10.84
C ASN A 3 -19.37 4.57 11.38
N GLN A 4 -19.07 3.64 10.48
CA GLN A 4 -18.68 2.28 10.82
C GLN A 4 -17.24 2.05 10.35
N ALA A 5 -16.43 1.44 11.20
CA ALA A 5 -15.10 0.95 10.85
C ALA A 5 -15.14 -0.57 10.76
N TYR A 6 -14.44 -1.12 9.76
CA TYR A 6 -14.30 -2.56 9.57
C TYR A 6 -12.83 -2.94 9.72
N LEU A 7 -12.55 -3.90 10.58
CA LEU A 7 -11.28 -4.60 10.60
C LEU A 7 -11.39 -5.81 9.66
N ILE A 8 -10.50 -5.89 8.69
CA ILE A 8 -10.48 -6.96 7.69
C ILE A 8 -9.23 -7.79 7.92
N GLU A 9 -9.44 -9.04 8.30
CA GLU A 9 -8.38 -10.03 8.43
C GLU A 9 -8.40 -10.94 7.21
N SER A 10 -7.24 -11.11 6.57
CA SER A 10 -7.15 -12.01 5.41
C SER A 10 -6.96 -13.45 5.88
N LEU A 11 -7.80 -14.36 5.40
CA LEU A 11 -7.68 -15.80 5.68
C LEU A 11 -6.67 -16.50 4.76
N ALA A 12 -6.28 -15.85 3.68
CA ALA A 12 -5.32 -16.32 2.68
C ALA A 12 -4.59 -15.15 2.04
N PRO A 13 -3.44 -15.37 1.37
CA PRO A 13 -2.74 -14.31 0.67
C PRO A 13 -3.63 -13.58 -0.34
N LEU A 14 -3.58 -12.26 -0.32
CA LEU A 14 -4.44 -11.38 -1.10
C LEU A 14 -3.81 -11.06 -2.46
N VAL A 15 -4.55 -11.32 -3.54
CA VAL A 15 -4.13 -11.01 -4.91
C VAL A 15 -4.87 -9.79 -5.41
N PHE A 16 -4.15 -8.67 -5.59
CA PHE A 16 -4.65 -7.47 -6.25
C PHE A 16 -3.83 -7.21 -7.50
N ARG A 17 -4.51 -7.13 -8.63
CA ARG A 17 -3.84 -6.94 -9.92
C ARG A 17 -3.51 -5.48 -10.16
N SER A 18 -2.31 -5.24 -10.67
CA SER A 18 -1.83 -3.90 -11.04
C SER A 18 -2.43 -3.34 -12.34
N GLY A 19 -3.36 -4.06 -13.00
CA GLY A 19 -3.89 -3.68 -14.31
C GLY A 19 -2.93 -3.92 -15.49
N LYS A 20 -1.71 -4.40 -15.24
CA LYS A 20 -0.76 -4.78 -16.30
C LYS A 20 -1.28 -6.00 -17.07
N PRO A 21 -0.94 -6.14 -18.37
CA PRO A 21 -1.20 -7.35 -19.13
C PRO A 21 -0.58 -8.57 -18.44
N PHE A 22 -1.16 -9.75 -18.67
CA PHE A 22 -0.56 -10.99 -18.21
C PHE A 22 0.81 -11.19 -18.85
N VAL A 23 1.84 -11.31 -18.02
CA VAL A 23 3.18 -11.70 -18.41
C VAL A 23 3.50 -13.08 -17.81
N PHE A 24 4.37 -13.84 -18.45
CA PHE A 24 4.73 -15.19 -17.99
C PHE A 24 5.39 -15.20 -16.61
N PHE A 25 6.07 -14.11 -16.25
CA PHE A 25 6.76 -13.97 -14.98
C PHE A 25 6.24 -12.75 -14.23
N VAL A 26 5.96 -12.94 -12.96
CA VAL A 26 5.51 -11.91 -12.02
C VAL A 26 6.64 -11.65 -11.05
N SER A 27 6.88 -10.40 -10.72
CA SER A 27 7.82 -10.01 -9.68
C SER A 27 7.09 -9.71 -8.37
N ALA A 28 7.83 -9.69 -7.27
CA ALA A 28 7.31 -9.23 -5.99
C ALA A 28 6.69 -7.81 -6.06
N GLN A 29 7.16 -6.99 -7.01
CA GLN A 29 6.63 -5.64 -7.24
C GLN A 29 5.22 -5.62 -7.87
N ASP A 30 4.75 -6.76 -8.38
CA ASP A 30 3.41 -6.88 -8.95
C ASP A 30 2.33 -7.14 -7.88
N ALA A 31 2.73 -7.54 -6.67
CA ALA A 31 1.85 -7.57 -5.51
C ALA A 31 1.59 -6.13 -5.04
N THR A 32 0.36 -5.67 -5.18
CA THR A 32 -0.03 -4.32 -4.80
C THR A 32 -0.95 -4.35 -3.58
N PHE A 33 -0.83 -3.33 -2.73
CA PHE A 33 -1.82 -3.08 -1.68
C PHE A 33 -3.16 -2.72 -2.32
N PRO A 34 -4.31 -3.14 -1.75
CA PRO A 34 -5.62 -2.88 -2.34
C PRO A 34 -5.86 -1.39 -2.55
N LEU A 35 -6.39 -1.04 -3.71
CA LEU A 35 -6.79 0.33 -4.00
C LEU A 35 -8.07 0.70 -3.23
N PRO A 36 -8.30 1.98 -2.93
CA PRO A 36 -9.53 2.45 -2.29
C PRO A 36 -10.81 2.02 -3.04
N SER A 37 -10.74 1.90 -4.37
CA SER A 37 -11.84 1.42 -5.19
C SER A 37 -12.24 -0.03 -4.91
N ALA A 38 -11.27 -0.90 -4.56
CA ALA A 38 -11.53 -2.30 -4.25
C ALA A 38 -12.34 -2.42 -2.94
N THR A 39 -11.92 -1.70 -1.88
CA THR A 39 -12.63 -1.69 -0.60
C THR A 39 -13.97 -0.96 -0.68
N ALA A 40 -14.07 0.12 -1.45
CA ALA A 40 -15.34 0.77 -1.72
C ALA A 40 -16.33 -0.18 -2.41
N GLY A 41 -15.85 -0.97 -3.39
CA GLY A 41 -16.65 -2.01 -4.04
C GLY A 41 -17.10 -3.09 -3.06
N MET A 42 -16.20 -3.57 -2.20
CA MET A 42 -16.51 -4.56 -1.17
C MET A 42 -17.59 -4.04 -0.20
N ILE A 43 -17.44 -2.83 0.34
CA ILE A 43 -18.43 -2.24 1.28
C ILE A 43 -19.79 -2.10 0.61
N ARG A 44 -19.83 -1.66 -0.65
CA ARG A 44 -21.08 -1.55 -1.41
C ARG A 44 -21.71 -2.92 -1.64
N ALA A 45 -20.93 -3.95 -1.99
CA ALA A 45 -21.44 -5.31 -2.14
C ALA A 45 -21.99 -5.86 -0.82
N MET A 46 -21.30 -5.65 0.29
CA MET A 46 -21.80 -6.03 1.62
C MET A 46 -23.13 -5.35 1.97
N GLN A 47 -23.28 -4.07 1.64
CA GLN A 47 -24.55 -3.36 1.88
C GLN A 47 -25.69 -3.92 1.02
N ILE A 48 -25.44 -4.27 -0.23
CA ILE A 48 -26.42 -4.92 -1.11
C ILE A 48 -26.82 -6.28 -0.52
N GLU A 49 -25.85 -7.08 -0.08
CA GLU A 49 -26.11 -8.42 0.45
C GLU A 49 -26.88 -8.38 1.77
N GLN A 50 -26.49 -7.51 2.70
CA GLN A 50 -27.18 -7.33 3.99
C GLN A 50 -28.63 -6.84 3.82
N HIS A 51 -28.94 -6.14 2.75
CA HIS A 51 -30.24 -5.55 2.47
C HIS A 51 -30.85 -6.10 1.16
N ALA A 52 -30.52 -7.33 0.79
CA ALA A 52 -30.89 -7.91 -0.50
C ALA A 52 -32.40 -7.82 -0.82
N GLY A 53 -33.26 -7.95 0.18
CA GLY A 53 -34.71 -7.79 0.02
C GLY A 53 -35.19 -6.33 -0.16
N GLN A 54 -34.33 -5.33 0.09
CA GLN A 54 -34.69 -3.91 0.00
C GLN A 54 -34.20 -3.27 -1.30
N TYR A 55 -33.04 -3.74 -1.82
CA TYR A 55 -32.37 -3.11 -2.96
C TYR A 55 -32.51 -3.85 -4.28
N GLN A 56 -33.02 -5.08 -4.25
CA GLN A 56 -33.12 -5.91 -5.45
C GLN A 56 -34.58 -6.15 -5.83
N ASP A 57 -34.87 -6.09 -7.13
CA ASP A 57 -36.14 -6.56 -7.67
C ASP A 57 -36.21 -8.10 -7.62
N TYR A 58 -37.36 -8.66 -7.98
CA TYR A 58 -37.57 -10.12 -8.03
C TYR A 58 -36.62 -10.86 -9.01
N GLN A 59 -35.90 -10.13 -9.86
CA GLN A 59 -34.87 -10.66 -10.76
C GLN A 59 -33.44 -10.43 -10.22
N GLY A 60 -33.31 -9.94 -9.00
CA GLY A 60 -32.02 -9.66 -8.38
C GLY A 60 -31.33 -8.39 -8.92
N ARG A 61 -32.07 -7.51 -9.62
CA ARG A 61 -31.52 -6.27 -10.16
C ARG A 61 -31.77 -5.11 -9.22
N LEU A 62 -30.78 -4.23 -9.09
CA LEU A 62 -30.93 -2.96 -8.37
C LEU A 62 -31.76 -1.98 -9.20
N ASN A 63 -32.73 -1.34 -8.57
CA ASN A 63 -33.40 -0.19 -9.19
C ASN A 63 -32.47 1.03 -9.21
N HIS A 64 -32.82 2.04 -10.03
CA HIS A 64 -31.96 3.20 -10.24
C HIS A 64 -31.73 4.01 -8.95
N GLU A 65 -32.74 4.21 -8.12
CA GLU A 65 -32.62 5.01 -6.89
C GLU A 65 -31.72 4.31 -5.86
N ASP A 66 -31.90 3.01 -5.68
CA ASP A 66 -31.09 2.23 -4.75
C ASP A 66 -29.64 2.10 -5.24
N TYR A 67 -29.44 2.00 -6.56
CA TYR A 67 -28.10 2.07 -7.13
C TYR A 67 -27.41 3.40 -6.79
N GLN A 68 -28.10 4.54 -6.91
CA GLN A 68 -27.53 5.84 -6.53
C GLN A 68 -27.24 5.94 -5.03
N LYS A 69 -28.11 5.40 -4.16
CA LYS A 69 -27.84 5.31 -2.71
C LYS A 69 -26.57 4.50 -2.42
N ILE A 70 -26.43 3.34 -3.03
CA ILE A 70 -25.22 2.49 -2.87
C ILE A 70 -23.96 3.20 -3.37
N LEU A 71 -24.02 3.88 -4.51
CA LEU A 71 -22.89 4.65 -5.02
C LEU A 71 -22.50 5.83 -4.14
N SER A 72 -23.47 6.43 -3.44
CA SER A 72 -23.22 7.55 -2.53
C SER A 72 -22.51 7.18 -1.23
N ILE A 73 -22.35 5.88 -0.93
CA ILE A 73 -21.61 5.41 0.25
C ILE A 73 -20.16 5.84 0.13
N GLN A 74 -19.75 6.71 1.04
CA GLN A 74 -18.38 7.15 1.16
C GLN A 74 -17.57 6.14 1.99
N SER A 75 -16.37 5.83 1.53
CA SER A 75 -15.45 4.96 2.26
C SER A 75 -14.06 5.58 2.31
N GLN A 76 -13.35 5.34 3.40
CA GLN A 76 -11.94 5.70 3.56
C GLN A 76 -11.12 4.43 3.78
N GLY A 77 -9.90 4.40 3.27
CA GLY A 77 -9.04 3.24 3.32
C GLY A 77 -8.94 2.52 1.97
N PRO A 78 -8.41 1.31 1.94
CA PRO A 78 -7.97 0.54 3.12
C PRO A 78 -6.69 1.10 3.74
N PHE A 79 -6.54 0.91 5.03
CA PHE A 79 -5.30 1.17 5.75
C PHE A 79 -4.70 -0.16 6.21
N LEU A 80 -3.38 -0.28 6.16
CA LEU A 80 -2.71 -1.37 6.82
C LEU A 80 -2.75 -1.14 8.33
N VAL A 81 -3.12 -2.17 9.07
CA VAL A 81 -3.24 -2.09 10.53
C VAL A 81 -2.43 -3.22 11.16
N ARG A 82 -1.59 -2.87 12.12
CA ARG A 82 -1.00 -3.81 13.06
C ARG A 82 -1.80 -3.74 14.35
N PHE A 83 -2.33 -4.85 14.81
CA PHE A 83 -3.17 -4.91 15.99
C PHE A 83 -2.82 -6.11 16.86
N ASN A 84 -3.23 -6.04 18.12
CA ASN A 84 -3.15 -7.16 19.06
C ASN A 84 -4.43 -8.00 18.94
N PRO A 85 -4.36 -9.30 18.59
CA PRO A 85 -5.55 -10.15 18.48
C PRO A 85 -6.36 -10.26 19.77
N ASP A 86 -5.71 -10.18 20.92
CA ASP A 86 -6.35 -10.27 22.23
C ASP A 86 -6.98 -8.93 22.68
N HIS A 87 -6.58 -7.83 22.04
CA HIS A 87 -7.01 -6.46 22.37
C HIS A 87 -7.18 -5.65 21.08
N LEU A 88 -8.33 -5.76 20.42
CA LEU A 88 -8.61 -5.12 19.13
C LEU A 88 -8.56 -3.59 19.17
N ASP A 89 -8.69 -2.97 20.34
CA ASP A 89 -8.53 -1.53 20.54
C ASP A 89 -7.06 -1.09 20.55
N ASP A 90 -6.12 -2.04 20.72
CA ASP A 90 -4.69 -1.79 20.63
C ASP A 90 -4.20 -2.02 19.19
N TYR A 91 -4.33 -0.99 18.38
CA TYR A 91 -3.92 -1.05 16.99
C TYR A 91 -3.09 0.16 16.55
N THR A 92 -2.26 -0.06 15.55
CA THR A 92 -1.45 0.99 14.90
C THR A 92 -1.76 1.01 13.40
N ILE A 93 -2.19 2.16 12.91
CA ILE A 93 -2.38 2.37 11.47
C ILE A 93 -1.02 2.63 10.84
N LEU A 94 -0.73 1.90 9.79
CA LEU A 94 0.48 2.00 8.98
C LEU A 94 0.14 2.54 7.60
N VAL A 95 0.92 3.52 7.15
CA VAL A 95 0.75 4.17 5.85
C VAL A 95 2.08 4.14 5.08
N PRO A 96 2.06 4.19 3.75
CA PRO A 96 3.28 4.26 2.98
C PRO A 96 4.15 5.45 3.39
N LYS A 97 5.45 5.23 3.47
CA LYS A 97 6.45 6.27 3.74
C LYS A 97 6.24 7.47 2.81
N PRO A 98 6.31 8.72 3.29
CA PRO A 98 6.24 9.90 2.44
C PRO A 98 7.30 9.84 1.33
N ALA A 99 6.90 10.18 0.09
CA ALA A 99 7.81 10.14 -1.06
C ALA A 99 9.01 11.09 -0.89
N ASN A 100 8.84 12.16 -0.12
CA ASN A 100 9.89 13.13 0.18
C ASN A 100 10.73 12.77 1.43
N ALA A 101 10.59 11.58 1.98
CA ALA A 101 11.43 11.06 3.05
C ALA A 101 12.49 10.12 2.47
N LEU A 102 13.75 10.44 2.66
CA LEU A 102 14.89 9.68 2.17
C LEU A 102 15.70 9.15 3.34
N TYR A 103 15.99 7.85 3.36
CA TYR A 103 17.00 7.26 4.22
C TYR A 103 18.36 7.38 3.53
N PHE A 104 19.34 7.93 4.25
CA PHE A 104 20.62 8.28 3.69
C PHE A 104 21.77 7.92 4.64
N GLU A 105 22.65 7.02 4.24
CA GLU A 105 23.85 6.67 5.01
C GLU A 105 24.93 7.71 4.79
N SER A 106 25.30 8.41 5.84
CA SER A 106 26.38 9.38 5.82
C SER A 106 27.74 8.68 5.83
N ARG A 107 28.68 9.19 5.02
CA ARG A 107 30.07 8.73 5.00
C ARG A 107 30.85 9.17 6.23
N GLU A 108 30.43 10.22 6.89
CA GLU A 108 31.17 10.85 8.00
C GLU A 108 30.98 10.06 9.29
N ASP A 109 29.75 9.77 9.65
CA ASP A 109 29.42 9.09 10.91
C ASP A 109 28.96 7.63 10.73
N LYS A 110 28.82 7.16 9.48
CA LYS A 110 28.37 5.80 9.14
C LYS A 110 26.98 5.45 9.67
N LYS A 111 26.15 6.48 9.93
CA LYS A 111 24.78 6.34 10.39
C LYS A 111 23.79 6.59 9.26
N THR A 112 22.64 5.95 9.38
CA THR A 112 21.50 6.25 8.51
C THR A 112 20.73 7.42 9.09
N HIS A 113 20.57 8.46 8.28
CA HIS A 113 19.79 9.63 8.58
C HIS A 113 18.48 9.62 7.82
N LEU A 114 17.43 10.12 8.44
CA LEU A 114 16.20 10.48 7.76
C LEU A 114 16.29 11.90 7.26
N VAL A 115 16.23 12.08 5.95
CA VAL A 115 16.42 13.37 5.28
C VAL A 115 15.16 13.74 4.51
N ARG A 116 14.73 14.99 4.66
CA ARG A 116 13.63 15.56 3.90
C ARG A 116 14.13 16.04 2.54
N LEU A 117 13.36 15.68 1.51
CA LEU A 117 13.52 16.20 0.16
C LEU A 117 12.54 17.35 -0.04
N ALA A 118 12.99 18.42 -0.65
CA ALA A 118 12.15 19.57 -0.98
C ALA A 118 12.57 20.19 -2.33
N PRO A 119 11.63 20.82 -3.05
CA PRO A 119 11.98 21.64 -4.20
C PRO A 119 12.84 22.82 -3.71
N ASN A 120 13.99 23.01 -4.33
CA ASN A 120 14.90 24.10 -3.98
C ASN A 120 15.58 24.64 -5.25
N ALA A 121 15.75 25.95 -5.32
CA ALA A 121 16.50 26.56 -6.38
C ALA A 121 17.98 26.17 -6.25
N PHE A 122 18.63 25.92 -7.37
CA PHE A 122 20.07 25.73 -7.42
C PHE A 122 20.78 27.05 -7.81
N ASP A 123 22.06 27.08 -7.55
CA ASP A 123 22.92 28.18 -7.93
C ASP A 123 23.02 28.23 -9.47
N SER A 124 22.30 29.19 -10.08
CA SER A 124 22.23 29.33 -11.53
C SER A 124 23.56 29.75 -12.16
N GLU A 125 24.54 30.24 -11.37
CA GLU A 125 25.89 30.57 -11.88
C GLU A 125 26.73 29.29 -12.07
N ARG A 126 26.41 28.21 -11.36
CA ARG A 126 27.18 26.97 -11.34
C ARG A 126 26.48 25.78 -11.96
N CYS A 127 25.18 25.83 -12.05
CA CYS A 127 24.34 24.70 -12.48
C CYS A 127 23.32 25.17 -13.51
N GLY A 128 23.11 24.35 -14.54
CA GLY A 128 21.99 24.47 -15.47
C GLY A 128 20.98 23.34 -15.27
N SER A 129 19.77 23.55 -15.73
CA SER A 129 18.73 22.55 -15.73
C SER A 129 17.84 22.69 -16.97
N ASP A 130 17.39 21.56 -17.48
CA ASP A 130 16.40 21.44 -18.55
C ASP A 130 14.97 21.32 -18.04
N LEU A 131 14.76 21.55 -16.74
CA LEU A 131 13.42 21.56 -16.15
C LEU A 131 12.57 22.67 -16.77
N PRO A 132 11.27 22.41 -17.02
CA PRO A 132 10.33 23.43 -17.45
C PRO A 132 10.31 24.64 -16.52
N THR A 133 10.06 25.81 -17.09
CA THR A 133 9.98 27.07 -16.33
C THR A 133 8.97 26.95 -15.17
N GLY A 134 9.40 27.32 -13.98
CA GLY A 134 8.61 27.27 -12.75
C GLY A 134 8.73 25.96 -11.97
N LEU A 135 9.41 24.94 -12.49
CA LEU A 135 9.75 23.74 -11.73
C LEU A 135 11.12 23.88 -11.07
N LEU A 136 11.19 23.41 -9.84
CA LEU A 136 12.43 23.39 -9.06
C LEU A 136 12.91 21.94 -8.91
N PRO A 137 14.23 21.68 -8.96
CA PRO A 137 14.77 20.38 -8.66
C PRO A 137 14.55 20.00 -7.19
N VAL A 138 14.28 18.72 -6.95
CA VAL A 138 14.15 18.19 -5.62
C VAL A 138 15.53 17.93 -5.04
N GLN A 139 15.81 18.50 -3.87
CA GLN A 139 17.09 18.40 -3.21
C GLN A 139 16.93 17.96 -1.74
N MET A 140 18.01 17.41 -1.18
CA MET A 140 18.06 17.13 0.26
C MET A 140 18.14 18.45 1.04
N GLN A 141 17.33 18.57 2.11
CA GLN A 141 17.43 19.74 3.00
C GLN A 141 18.67 19.73 3.89
N LYS A 142 19.33 18.58 4.04
CA LYS A 142 20.60 18.45 4.77
C LYS A 142 21.72 18.14 3.79
N ASN A 143 22.83 18.86 3.88
CA ASN A 143 24.00 18.59 3.03
C ASN A 143 24.82 17.44 3.62
N LEU A 144 24.51 16.24 3.21
CA LEU A 144 25.19 15.02 3.64
C LEU A 144 25.94 14.39 2.45
N LYS A 145 27.13 13.86 2.71
CA LYS A 145 27.90 13.07 1.76
C LYS A 145 27.68 11.59 2.06
N GLY A 146 27.20 10.84 1.08
CA GLY A 146 26.92 9.42 1.32
C GLY A 146 26.11 8.79 0.18
N LYS A 147 25.22 7.88 0.52
CA LYS A 147 24.35 7.20 -0.45
C LYS A 147 22.96 6.92 0.15
N PRO A 148 21.92 6.87 -0.70
CA PRO A 148 20.62 6.40 -0.28
C PRO A 148 20.68 4.98 0.25
N GLN A 149 19.84 4.69 1.27
CA GLN A 149 19.67 3.38 1.86
C GLN A 149 18.21 2.94 1.79
N SER A 150 18.02 1.61 1.78
CA SER A 150 16.71 1.02 2.01
C SER A 150 16.36 1.10 3.50
N GLY A 151 15.07 1.08 3.80
CA GLY A 151 14.59 1.10 5.17
C GLY A 151 13.11 0.77 5.24
N VAL A 152 12.46 1.32 6.24
CA VAL A 152 11.04 1.12 6.53
C VAL A 152 10.18 1.72 5.42
N THR A 153 9.30 0.93 4.83
CA THR A 153 8.41 1.39 3.75
C THR A 153 7.04 1.82 4.23
N TYR A 154 6.63 1.39 5.44
CA TYR A 154 5.38 1.80 6.06
C TYR A 154 5.67 2.46 7.41
N TRP A 155 5.18 3.68 7.57
CA TRP A 155 5.28 4.44 8.80
C TRP A 155 4.00 4.36 9.59
N THR A 156 4.07 4.62 10.89
CA THR A 156 2.85 4.88 11.65
C THR A 156 2.18 6.14 11.13
N LEU A 157 0.85 6.18 11.18
CA LEU A 157 0.09 7.38 10.79
C LEU A 157 0.53 8.61 11.59
N GLU A 158 0.89 8.44 12.87
CA GLU A 158 1.41 9.51 13.74
C GLU A 158 2.69 10.12 13.16
N HIS A 159 3.68 9.30 12.85
CA HIS A 159 4.93 9.77 12.22
C HIS A 159 4.69 10.44 10.87
N PHE A 160 3.76 9.90 10.08
CA PHE A 160 3.40 10.48 8.79
C PHE A 160 2.80 11.87 8.95
N LEU A 161 1.85 12.05 9.86
CA LEU A 161 1.20 13.33 10.13
C LEU A 161 2.20 14.35 10.73
N GLY A 162 3.03 13.92 11.69
CA GLY A 162 4.10 14.76 12.22
C GLY A 162 5.08 15.21 11.13
N TRP A 163 5.45 14.29 10.21
CA TRP A 163 6.30 14.65 9.06
C TRP A 163 5.64 15.69 8.16
N GLN A 164 4.34 15.58 7.88
CA GLN A 164 3.62 16.60 7.10
C GLN A 164 3.60 17.97 7.78
N GLN A 165 3.59 17.99 9.12
CA GLN A 165 3.65 19.21 9.92
C GLN A 165 5.08 19.76 10.09
N GLY A 166 6.07 19.14 9.46
CA GLY A 166 7.46 19.60 9.51
C GLY A 166 8.28 19.05 10.69
N GLN A 167 7.73 18.12 11.49
CA GLN A 167 8.49 17.48 12.57
C GLN A 167 9.67 16.69 12.02
N GLU A 168 10.76 16.69 12.76
CA GLU A 168 11.93 15.86 12.49
C GLU A 168 11.89 14.59 13.33
N PHE A 169 12.24 13.47 12.71
CA PHE A 169 12.33 12.16 13.36
C PHE A 169 13.72 11.56 13.11
N SER A 170 14.19 10.75 14.04
CA SER A 170 15.37 9.93 13.81
C SER A 170 15.01 8.70 12.96
N PHE A 171 16.00 8.15 12.27
CA PHE A 171 15.81 6.88 11.54
C PHE A 171 15.41 5.77 12.50
N GLU A 172 16.02 5.69 13.66
CA GLU A 172 15.79 4.67 14.69
C GLU A 172 14.35 4.72 15.22
N SER A 173 13.78 5.91 15.41
CA SER A 173 12.38 6.05 15.88
C SER A 173 11.39 5.51 14.85
N ILE A 174 11.65 5.76 13.58
CA ILE A 174 10.82 5.23 12.48
C ILE A 174 11.03 3.72 12.33
N GLU A 175 12.27 3.24 12.43
CA GLU A 175 12.58 1.81 12.31
C GLU A 175 11.95 0.97 13.44
N ALA A 176 11.92 1.52 14.65
CA ALA A 176 11.36 0.84 15.81
C ALA A 176 9.84 0.61 15.71
N THR A 177 9.12 1.51 15.04
CA THR A 177 7.64 1.48 15.02
C THR A 177 7.05 1.10 13.66
N GLY A 178 7.80 1.30 12.60
CA GLY A 178 7.35 1.06 11.24
C GLY A 178 7.47 -0.39 10.79
N LEU A 179 7.21 -0.61 9.50
CA LEU A 179 7.27 -1.92 8.87
C LEU A 179 8.15 -1.85 7.61
N LYS A 180 9.15 -2.74 7.50
CA LYS A 180 10.10 -2.70 6.37
C LYS A 180 9.44 -3.06 5.05
N THR A 181 8.69 -4.15 5.02
CA THR A 181 8.01 -4.63 3.82
C THR A 181 6.85 -5.53 4.18
N LEU A 182 5.89 -5.67 3.30
CA LEU A 182 4.88 -6.71 3.38
C LEU A 182 5.45 -8.03 2.85
N ALA A 183 5.08 -9.12 3.47
CA ALA A 183 5.42 -10.44 2.95
C ALA A 183 4.69 -10.69 1.63
N ILE A 184 5.39 -11.28 0.67
CA ILE A 184 4.87 -11.55 -0.67
C ILE A 184 5.01 -13.03 -0.94
N ASP A 185 3.90 -13.64 -1.35
CA ASP A 185 3.81 -15.03 -1.77
C ASP A 185 3.69 -15.07 -3.30
N ILE A 186 4.65 -15.72 -3.96
CA ILE A 186 4.65 -15.92 -5.42
C ILE A 186 4.33 -17.37 -5.70
N ARG A 187 3.22 -17.61 -6.40
CA ARG A 187 2.76 -18.93 -6.78
C ARG A 187 2.76 -19.12 -8.28
N THR A 188 3.26 -20.26 -8.71
CA THR A 188 3.18 -20.70 -10.09
C THR A 188 1.94 -21.56 -10.28
N HIS A 189 1.18 -21.25 -11.30
CA HIS A 189 -0.05 -21.95 -11.69
C HIS A 189 0.09 -22.51 -13.10
N VAL A 190 -0.59 -23.61 -13.35
CA VAL A 190 -0.70 -24.21 -14.67
C VAL A 190 -2.17 -24.55 -14.95
N LYS A 191 -2.60 -24.32 -16.17
CA LYS A 191 -3.92 -24.79 -16.60
C LYS A 191 -3.84 -26.30 -16.87
N ILE A 192 -4.77 -27.05 -16.29
CA ILE A 192 -4.92 -28.48 -16.53
C ILE A 192 -6.01 -28.67 -17.59
N ASP A 193 -5.69 -29.44 -18.62
CA ASP A 193 -6.67 -29.93 -19.58
C ASP A 193 -7.53 -30.98 -18.89
N SER A 194 -8.86 -30.75 -18.88
CA SER A 194 -9.80 -31.62 -18.18
C SER A 194 -9.96 -33.00 -18.85
N THR A 195 -9.58 -33.15 -20.13
CA THR A 195 -9.73 -34.39 -20.89
C THR A 195 -8.53 -35.30 -20.70
N SER A 196 -7.33 -34.74 -20.78
CA SER A 196 -6.06 -35.47 -20.66
C SER A 196 -5.50 -35.48 -19.23
N ALA A 197 -6.05 -34.68 -18.32
CA ALA A 197 -5.55 -34.44 -16.95
C ALA A 197 -4.07 -34.04 -16.93
N SER A 198 -3.55 -33.49 -18.03
CA SER A 198 -2.18 -33.00 -18.16
C SER A 198 -2.13 -31.47 -18.24
N SER A 199 -0.94 -30.88 -18.07
CA SER A 199 -0.73 -29.46 -18.25
C SER A 199 -0.92 -29.05 -19.71
N GLU A 200 -1.61 -27.92 -19.91
CA GLU A 200 -1.80 -27.32 -21.24
C GLU A 200 -0.55 -26.48 -21.59
N ASP A 201 0.03 -26.76 -22.77
CA ASP A 201 1.24 -26.04 -23.22
C ASP A 201 1.02 -24.54 -23.33
N GLY A 202 2.00 -23.76 -22.88
CA GLY A 202 1.96 -22.30 -22.91
C GLY A 202 1.00 -21.66 -21.90
N LYS A 203 0.42 -22.45 -20.98
CA LYS A 203 -0.54 -21.99 -19.96
C LYS A 203 0.05 -21.99 -18.54
N LEU A 204 1.35 -21.74 -18.44
CA LEU A 204 2.03 -21.46 -17.16
C LEU A 204 1.93 -19.99 -16.85
N PHE A 205 1.52 -19.63 -15.64
CA PHE A 205 1.49 -18.24 -15.18
C PHE A 205 1.81 -18.13 -13.68
N GLN A 206 2.18 -16.94 -13.25
CA GLN A 206 2.47 -16.68 -11.85
C GLN A 206 1.53 -15.61 -11.29
N THR A 207 1.26 -15.70 -10.00
CA THR A 207 0.59 -14.66 -9.22
C THR A 207 1.48 -14.22 -8.07
N ALA A 208 1.56 -12.93 -7.83
CA ALA A 208 2.14 -12.37 -6.62
C ALA A 208 0.99 -11.91 -5.71
N SER A 209 1.04 -12.28 -4.44
CA SER A 209 0.03 -11.99 -3.45
C SER A 209 0.65 -11.41 -2.18
N LEU A 210 -0.11 -10.61 -1.45
CA LEU A 210 0.27 -10.11 -0.14
C LEU A 210 -0.12 -11.13 0.93
N ASP A 211 0.86 -11.60 1.69
CA ASP A 211 0.63 -12.45 2.86
C ASP A 211 0.69 -11.60 4.13
N LEU A 212 -0.46 -11.09 4.55
CA LEU A 212 -0.56 -10.24 5.74
C LEU A 212 -0.43 -11.04 7.04
N ASN A 213 -0.60 -12.36 7.01
CA ASN A 213 -0.53 -13.22 8.19
C ASN A 213 0.89 -13.73 8.49
N HIS A 214 1.79 -13.69 7.50
CA HIS A 214 3.15 -14.21 7.66
C HIS A 214 3.94 -13.47 8.76
N GLN A 215 3.66 -12.20 8.98
CA GLN A 215 4.37 -11.37 9.96
C GLN A 215 3.95 -11.63 11.41
N LEU A 216 2.79 -12.23 11.65
CA LEU A 216 2.33 -12.58 13.00
C LEU A 216 3.12 -13.76 13.59
N GLN A 217 3.81 -14.56 12.77
CA GLN A 217 4.56 -15.73 13.22
C GLN A 217 5.97 -15.41 13.73
N GLY A 218 6.49 -14.22 13.48
CA GLY A 218 7.87 -13.80 13.84
C GLY A 218 7.97 -12.81 15.00
N GLN A 219 6.86 -12.31 15.52
CA GLN A 219 6.83 -11.41 16.69
C GLN A 219 6.06 -12.09 17.83
N ARG A 220 6.67 -13.11 18.43
CA ARG A 220 6.33 -13.60 19.76
C ARG A 220 7.36 -13.09 20.75
#